data_2b8e4b594da75cbd67ed1329281ad9f0
#
_entry.id   2b8e4b594da75cbd67ed1329281ad9f0
#
_cell.length_a   1.000
_cell.length_b   1.000
_cell.length_c   1.000
_cell.angle_alpha   90.00
_cell.angle_beta   90.00
_cell.angle_gamma   90.00
#
_symmetry.space_group_name_H-M   'P 1'
#
loop_
_entity.id
_entity.type
_entity.pdbx_description
1 polymer ?
#
loop_
_entity_poly.entity_id
_entity_poly.type
_entity_poly.pdbx_seq_one_letter_code
_entity_poly.pdbx_strand_id
1 'polypeptide(L)'
;MRANRVATRQQAQAGPVEVRVQSWEDLSGTFQFYSLYDLLLLFSCFQGVLLLIAIPSIQQANRKANRWLLWLLGLGAGCTLLTVISSDRAVANAYPQLTLVPDFIWFLYGPLFYGYIRRLLFHEAPPQRQWLYFLPAALQLLAYLPYFLLDSYEFQLRLISHETGLRAVLLVTGLVALLVNAAYWVACRRVIRAYTQQYEASVSYAQNLRYLSTVLGIQAVCLILWSFLFGLVLVSHWAAFDVYTLAARTQALIWLAFSTLPYFLGYVVLHQPEIFRLVPAPVASIPHQAPAETAALSEPALLPATPRPARPLKMLDLPAVQATVTGFMQQHKPYRNPSLTLHELATGLQLPPHVLSKVINEGFGQNFFDFINAYRVAEVKQLMGAPQARQYTLLALAEEVGFNSKTAFNRAFKKHTDQTPREYFSGIREE
;
A
#
# COMPACT_ATOMS: atom_id res chain seq x y z
N MET A 1 46.31 -54.59 16.84
CA MET A 1 47.24 -53.47 17.08
C MET A 1 48.01 -52.99 15.83
N ARG A 2 47.92 -53.56 14.65
CA ARG A 2 48.57 -53.09 13.43
C ARG A 2 47.75 -52.11 12.55
N ALA A 3 46.44 -52.11 12.67
CA ALA A 3 45.57 -51.23 11.84
C ALA A 3 45.59 -49.74 12.34
N ASN A 4 45.81 -49.47 13.63
CA ASN A 4 45.83 -48.10 14.13
C ASN A 4 47.14 -47.31 13.86
N ARG A 5 48.22 -47.97 13.45
CA ARG A 5 49.49 -47.33 13.13
C ARG A 5 49.60 -46.84 11.67
N VAL A 6 48.76 -47.36 10.79
CA VAL A 6 48.71 -46.91 9.39
C VAL A 6 47.86 -45.64 9.28
N ALA A 7 46.76 -45.51 9.99
CA ALA A 7 45.96 -44.32 10.01
C ALA A 7 46.66 -43.04 10.56
N THR A 8 47.52 -43.28 11.57
CA THR A 8 48.26 -42.15 12.22
C THR A 8 49.48 -41.68 11.36
N ARG A 9 49.97 -42.52 10.44
CA ARG A 9 51.03 -42.10 9.51
C ARG A 9 50.53 -41.37 8.26
N GLN A 10 49.28 -41.59 7.86
CA GLN A 10 48.67 -40.84 6.78
C GLN A 10 48.23 -39.40 7.19
N GLN A 11 47.89 -39.17 8.47
CA GLN A 11 47.63 -37.83 8.97
C GLN A 11 48.86 -36.97 9.23
N ALA A 12 50.07 -37.58 9.37
CA ALA A 12 51.31 -36.84 9.60
C ALA A 12 52.01 -36.41 8.30
N GLN A 13 51.51 -36.77 7.11
CA GLN A 13 52.03 -36.36 5.81
C GLN A 13 51.24 -35.28 5.09
N ALA A 14 50.16 -34.78 5.70
CA ALA A 14 49.54 -33.53 5.26
C ALA A 14 50.42 -32.39 5.77
N GLY A 15 51.42 -32.01 4.99
CA GLY A 15 52.22 -30.78 5.20
C GLY A 15 51.29 -29.56 5.24
N PRO A 16 51.78 -28.42 5.74
CA PRO A 16 50.96 -27.21 5.79
C PRO A 16 50.41 -26.97 4.40
N VAL A 17 49.08 -26.75 4.28
CA VAL A 17 48.43 -26.34 3.05
C VAL A 17 49.12 -25.01 2.67
N GLU A 18 50.15 -25.08 1.82
CA GLU A 18 50.69 -23.92 1.13
C GLU A 18 49.50 -23.31 0.37
N VAL A 19 49.03 -22.19 0.87
CA VAL A 19 48.17 -21.30 0.12
C VAL A 19 49.03 -20.80 -1.03
N ARG A 20 49.07 -21.59 -2.11
CA ARG A 20 49.66 -21.17 -3.37
C ARG A 20 48.93 -19.93 -3.79
N VAL A 21 49.58 -18.77 -3.68
CA VAL A 21 49.15 -17.54 -4.33
C VAL A 21 49.14 -17.87 -5.83
N GLN A 22 47.97 -18.18 -6.34
CA GLN A 22 47.74 -18.48 -7.72
C GLN A 22 47.88 -17.21 -8.54
N SER A 23 48.31 -17.40 -9.75
CA SER A 23 48.69 -16.42 -10.77
C SER A 23 47.65 -15.32 -11.03
N TRP A 24 48.05 -14.27 -11.74
CA TRP A 24 47.20 -13.15 -12.22
C TRP A 24 45.91 -13.58 -12.92
N GLU A 25 45.78 -14.83 -13.34
CA GLU A 25 44.53 -15.42 -13.85
C GLU A 25 43.45 -15.62 -12.76
N ASP A 26 43.87 -15.84 -11.52
CA ASP A 26 42.91 -15.91 -10.37
C ASP A 26 42.46 -14.51 -9.92
N LEU A 27 43.25 -13.48 -10.13
CA LEU A 27 42.83 -12.09 -9.92
C LEU A 27 41.86 -11.61 -11.01
N SER A 28 41.89 -12.12 -12.22
CA SER A 28 40.88 -11.84 -13.24
C SER A 28 39.55 -12.56 -13.00
N GLY A 29 39.56 -13.66 -12.25
CA GLY A 29 38.38 -14.36 -11.76
C GLY A 29 37.70 -13.67 -10.55
N THR A 30 38.38 -12.68 -9.94
CA THR A 30 37.82 -11.93 -8.79
C THR A 30 36.95 -10.74 -9.19
N PHE A 31 36.96 -10.32 -10.46
CA PHE A 31 35.86 -9.46 -10.94
C PHE A 31 34.62 -10.32 -11.16
N GLN A 32 33.90 -10.56 -10.06
CA GLN A 32 32.58 -11.13 -10.09
C GLN A 32 31.69 -10.13 -10.82
N PHE A 33 31.43 -10.37 -12.12
CA PHE A 33 30.45 -9.60 -12.85
C PHE A 33 29.12 -9.76 -12.08
N TYR A 34 28.62 -8.68 -11.50
CA TYR A 34 27.29 -8.66 -10.91
C TYR A 34 26.31 -9.25 -11.93
N SER A 35 25.52 -10.21 -11.50
CA SER A 35 24.50 -10.77 -12.37
C SER A 35 23.51 -9.68 -12.77
N LEU A 36 22.77 -9.85 -13.88
CA LEU A 36 21.69 -8.93 -14.24
C LEU A 36 20.70 -8.74 -13.08
N TYR A 37 20.49 -9.79 -12.29
CA TYR A 37 19.69 -9.76 -11.10
C TYR A 37 20.22 -8.78 -10.05
N ASP A 38 21.51 -8.85 -9.72
CA ASP A 38 22.16 -7.95 -8.76
C ASP A 38 22.10 -6.50 -9.22
N LEU A 39 22.31 -6.26 -10.52
CA LEU A 39 22.18 -4.92 -11.10
C LEU A 39 20.76 -4.36 -10.95
N LEU A 40 19.73 -5.16 -11.22
CA LEU A 40 18.33 -4.74 -11.03
C LEU A 40 18.02 -4.40 -9.57
N LEU A 41 18.54 -5.18 -8.62
CA LEU A 41 18.40 -4.89 -7.19
C LEU A 41 19.13 -3.59 -6.79
N LEU A 42 20.36 -3.37 -7.30
CA LEU A 42 21.11 -2.14 -7.06
C LEU A 42 20.40 -0.90 -7.63
N PHE A 43 19.84 -0.99 -8.85
CA PHE A 43 19.01 0.08 -9.39
C PHE A 43 17.79 0.37 -8.53
N SER A 44 17.13 -0.67 -8.03
CA SER A 44 16.00 -0.51 -7.10
C SER A 44 16.43 0.18 -5.80
N CYS A 45 17.55 -0.22 -5.23
CA CYS A 45 18.13 0.43 -4.06
C CYS A 45 18.40 1.91 -4.32
N PHE A 46 19.07 2.25 -5.43
CA PHE A 46 19.35 3.63 -5.82
C PHE A 46 18.05 4.44 -5.98
N GLN A 47 17.05 3.89 -6.68
CA GLN A 47 15.74 4.53 -6.81
C GLN A 47 15.07 4.74 -5.47
N GLY A 48 15.15 3.76 -4.56
CA GLY A 48 14.66 3.88 -3.18
C GLY A 48 15.30 5.04 -2.43
N VAL A 49 16.62 5.18 -2.52
CA VAL A 49 17.39 6.29 -1.91
C VAL A 49 17.00 7.64 -2.52
N LEU A 50 16.84 7.73 -3.86
CA LEU A 50 16.35 8.96 -4.49
C LEU A 50 14.96 9.37 -3.97
N LEU A 51 14.06 8.41 -3.76
CA LEU A 51 12.73 8.69 -3.22
C LEU A 51 12.77 9.14 -1.76
N LEU A 52 13.74 8.68 -0.95
CA LEU A 52 13.94 9.18 0.41
C LEU A 52 14.24 10.68 0.44
N ILE A 53 14.90 11.21 -0.60
CA ILE A 53 15.20 12.64 -0.76
C ILE A 53 14.05 13.37 -1.43
N ALA A 54 13.46 12.79 -2.48
CA ALA A 54 12.46 13.44 -3.31
C ALA A 54 11.10 13.62 -2.59
N ILE A 55 10.63 12.61 -1.86
CA ILE A 55 9.32 12.66 -1.19
C ILE A 55 9.23 13.81 -0.18
N PRO A 56 10.18 14.03 0.73
CA PRO A 56 10.13 15.15 1.67
C PRO A 56 10.21 16.53 0.97
N SER A 57 10.95 16.62 -0.14
CA SER A 57 11.17 17.86 -0.88
C SER A 57 9.95 18.29 -1.68
N ILE A 58 9.29 17.34 -2.36
CA ILE A 58 8.15 17.59 -3.26
C ILE A 58 6.84 17.68 -2.46
N GLN A 59 6.73 16.95 -1.35
CA GLN A 59 5.45 16.70 -0.70
C GLN A 59 5.43 17.14 0.76
N GLN A 60 5.07 18.38 0.96
CA GLN A 60 4.86 18.92 2.31
C GLN A 60 3.51 18.51 2.93
N ALA A 61 2.51 18.18 2.11
CA ALA A 61 1.24 17.62 2.58
C ALA A 61 1.45 16.19 3.12
N ASN A 62 0.66 15.80 4.12
CA ASN A 62 0.67 14.43 4.67
C ASN A 62 2.01 13.97 5.29
N ARG A 63 2.82 14.88 5.83
CA ARG A 63 4.14 14.56 6.44
C ARG A 63 4.10 13.37 7.40
N LYS A 64 3.01 13.21 8.18
CA LYS A 64 2.86 12.10 9.15
C LYS A 64 2.73 10.74 8.47
N ALA A 65 2.01 10.67 7.35
CA ALA A 65 1.89 9.44 6.56
C ALA A 65 3.19 9.15 5.81
N ASN A 66 3.77 10.18 5.16
CA ASN A 66 4.98 10.04 4.37
C ASN A 66 6.18 9.54 5.19
N ARG A 67 6.28 9.84 6.50
CA ARG A 67 7.29 9.24 7.38
C ARG A 67 7.26 7.71 7.39
N TRP A 68 6.09 7.10 7.37
CA TRP A 68 5.96 5.64 7.33
C TRP A 68 6.38 5.07 5.98
N LEU A 69 6.06 5.77 4.90
CA LEU A 69 6.53 5.42 3.57
C LEU A 69 8.05 5.53 3.45
N LEU A 70 8.66 6.57 4.04
CA LEU A 70 10.11 6.74 4.06
C LEU A 70 10.80 5.61 4.85
N TRP A 71 10.26 5.22 6.01
CA TRP A 71 10.77 4.06 6.74
C TRP A 71 10.69 2.77 5.93
N LEU A 72 9.56 2.58 5.22
CA LEU A 72 9.39 1.40 4.37
C LEU A 72 10.39 1.38 3.21
N LEU A 73 10.57 2.51 2.52
CA LEU A 73 11.53 2.64 1.41
C LEU A 73 12.97 2.48 1.88
N GLY A 74 13.33 3.12 3.00
CA GLY A 74 14.67 3.01 3.58
C GLY A 74 15.02 1.59 4.00
N LEU A 75 14.08 0.91 4.68
CA LEU A 75 14.22 -0.49 5.04
C LEU A 75 14.35 -1.38 3.79
N GLY A 76 13.47 -1.18 2.80
CA GLY A 76 13.50 -1.93 1.54
C GLY A 76 14.83 -1.74 0.79
N ALA A 77 15.29 -0.50 0.63
CA ALA A 77 16.56 -0.19 -0.01
C ALA A 77 17.75 -0.81 0.76
N GLY A 78 17.75 -0.73 2.09
CA GLY A 78 18.78 -1.34 2.92
C GLY A 78 18.81 -2.86 2.80
N CYS A 79 17.65 -3.51 2.85
CA CYS A 79 17.56 -4.97 2.70
C CYS A 79 17.96 -5.43 1.28
N THR A 80 17.56 -4.73 0.21
CA THR A 80 17.99 -5.08 -1.15
C THR A 80 19.48 -4.89 -1.33
N LEU A 81 20.06 -3.82 -0.80
CA LEU A 81 21.51 -3.61 -0.82
C LEU A 81 22.25 -4.72 -0.07
N LEU A 82 21.75 -5.07 1.13
CA LEU A 82 22.37 -6.12 1.93
C LEU A 82 22.25 -7.51 1.27
N THR A 83 21.14 -7.78 0.56
CA THR A 83 20.98 -9.00 -0.25
C THR A 83 22.08 -9.09 -1.32
N VAL A 84 22.37 -7.98 -2.02
CA VAL A 84 23.45 -7.95 -3.03
C VAL A 84 24.82 -8.10 -2.37
N ILE A 85 25.08 -7.39 -1.26
CA ILE A 85 26.35 -7.49 -0.54
C ILE A 85 26.59 -8.91 -0.01
N SER A 86 25.55 -9.54 0.55
CA SER A 86 25.66 -10.90 1.10
C SER A 86 25.75 -11.99 0.02
N SER A 87 25.49 -11.68 -1.25
CA SER A 87 25.69 -12.61 -2.38
C SER A 87 27.15 -12.66 -2.85
N ASP A 88 27.97 -11.68 -2.46
CA ASP A 88 29.43 -11.72 -2.74
C ASP A 88 30.11 -12.81 -1.93
N ARG A 89 30.94 -13.62 -2.61
CA ARG A 89 31.61 -14.78 -2.00
C ARG A 89 32.54 -14.42 -0.83
N ALA A 90 33.26 -13.29 -0.95
CA ALA A 90 34.17 -12.87 0.09
C ALA A 90 33.41 -12.45 1.35
N VAL A 91 32.30 -11.71 1.17
CA VAL A 91 31.44 -11.28 2.27
C VAL A 91 30.68 -12.47 2.88
N ALA A 92 30.11 -13.36 2.05
CA ALA A 92 29.40 -14.55 2.49
C ALA A 92 30.31 -15.50 3.32
N ASN A 93 31.59 -15.56 2.98
CA ASN A 93 32.56 -16.36 3.73
C ASN A 93 33.00 -15.68 5.03
N ALA A 94 33.18 -14.37 5.04
CA ALA A 94 33.61 -13.63 6.21
C ALA A 94 32.47 -13.42 7.23
N TYR A 95 31.27 -13.12 6.73
CA TYR A 95 30.10 -12.75 7.54
C TYR A 95 28.82 -13.46 7.08
N PRO A 96 28.75 -14.80 7.13
CA PRO A 96 27.62 -15.55 6.60
C PRO A 96 26.28 -15.24 7.28
N GLN A 97 26.32 -14.77 8.53
CA GLN A 97 25.10 -14.38 9.27
C GLN A 97 24.39 -13.18 8.66
N LEU A 98 25.08 -12.36 7.83
CA LEU A 98 24.43 -11.23 7.13
C LEU A 98 23.32 -11.68 6.20
N THR A 99 23.32 -12.94 5.74
CA THR A 99 22.24 -13.51 4.91
C THR A 99 20.89 -13.57 5.64
N LEU A 100 20.88 -13.56 6.97
CA LEU A 100 19.65 -13.58 7.78
C LEU A 100 19.01 -12.17 7.94
N VAL A 101 19.80 -11.11 7.75
CA VAL A 101 19.34 -9.73 8.05
C VAL A 101 18.26 -9.24 7.08
N PRO A 102 18.32 -9.49 5.77
CA PRO A 102 17.25 -9.08 4.85
C PRO A 102 15.88 -9.67 5.19
N ASP A 103 15.82 -10.81 5.88
CA ASP A 103 14.57 -11.48 6.22
C ASP A 103 13.71 -10.69 7.21
N PHE A 104 14.29 -9.74 7.96
CA PHE A 104 13.54 -8.89 8.87
C PHE A 104 12.50 -8.01 8.17
N ILE A 105 12.69 -7.73 6.88
CA ILE A 105 11.72 -6.96 6.10
C ILE A 105 10.35 -7.64 6.05
N TRP A 106 10.33 -8.96 6.09
CA TRP A 106 9.08 -9.72 5.98
C TRP A 106 8.13 -9.48 7.16
N PHE A 107 8.64 -9.15 8.34
CA PHE A 107 7.81 -8.79 9.50
C PHE A 107 7.60 -7.29 9.66
N LEU A 108 8.42 -6.45 9.02
CA LEU A 108 8.35 -4.99 9.13
C LEU A 108 7.54 -4.35 8.01
N TYR A 109 7.52 -4.96 6.82
CA TYR A 109 6.82 -4.42 5.65
C TYR A 109 5.31 -4.23 5.90
N GLY A 110 4.62 -5.27 6.35
CA GLY A 110 3.17 -5.26 6.57
C GLY A 110 2.71 -4.15 7.53
N PRO A 111 3.27 -4.07 8.75
CA PRO A 111 2.96 -3.02 9.70
C PRO A 111 3.24 -1.60 9.19
N LEU A 112 4.39 -1.39 8.54
CA LEU A 112 4.78 -0.09 8.01
C LEU A 112 3.84 0.36 6.91
N PHE A 113 3.52 -0.51 5.97
CA PHE A 113 2.61 -0.20 4.86
C PHE A 113 1.17 0.03 5.36
N TYR A 114 0.68 -0.78 6.29
CA TYR A 114 -0.63 -0.58 6.92
C TYR A 114 -0.69 0.76 7.68
N GLY A 115 0.36 1.08 8.45
CA GLY A 115 0.48 2.35 9.14
C GLY A 115 0.49 3.56 8.19
N TYR A 116 1.16 3.42 7.04
CA TYR A 116 1.14 4.41 5.96
C TYR A 116 -0.27 4.64 5.43
N ILE A 117 -0.96 3.56 5.01
CA ILE A 117 -2.32 3.65 4.44
C ILE A 117 -3.30 4.29 5.42
N ARG A 118 -3.32 3.86 6.68
CA ARG A 118 -4.25 4.42 7.68
C ARG A 118 -4.03 5.91 7.90
N ARG A 119 -2.77 6.34 8.02
CA ARG A 119 -2.47 7.77 8.21
C ARG A 119 -2.73 8.60 6.97
N LEU A 120 -2.53 8.02 5.80
CA LEU A 120 -2.79 8.69 4.54
C LEU A 120 -4.29 8.94 4.33
N LEU A 121 -5.13 7.92 4.61
CA LEU A 121 -6.55 7.97 4.30
C LEU A 121 -7.39 8.61 5.41
N PHE A 122 -7.13 8.29 6.67
CA PHE A 122 -7.99 8.71 7.78
C PHE A 122 -7.37 9.75 8.70
N HIS A 123 -6.09 10.08 8.54
CA HIS A 123 -5.34 11.00 9.42
C HIS A 123 -5.41 10.63 10.91
N GLU A 124 -5.87 9.44 11.22
CA GLU A 124 -6.05 8.97 12.60
C GLU A 124 -4.72 8.86 13.34
N ALA A 125 -4.76 9.22 14.60
CA ALA A 125 -3.69 8.89 15.52
C ALA A 125 -3.54 7.36 15.58
N PRO A 126 -2.31 6.85 15.66
CA PRO A 126 -2.09 5.42 15.79
C PRO A 126 -2.72 4.91 17.11
N PRO A 127 -3.20 3.67 17.12
CA PRO A 127 -3.70 3.06 18.34
C PRO A 127 -2.61 3.08 19.42
N GLN A 128 -3.02 3.24 20.68
CA GLN A 128 -2.09 3.35 21.82
C GLN A 128 -1.05 2.21 21.91
N ARG A 129 -1.35 1.05 21.32
CA ARG A 129 -0.51 -0.15 21.35
C ARG A 129 0.13 -0.46 19.99
N GLN A 130 0.56 0.56 19.22
CA GLN A 130 1.20 0.32 17.90
C GLN A 130 2.49 -0.51 17.98
N TRP A 131 3.20 -0.51 19.10
CA TRP A 131 4.38 -1.33 19.28
C TRP A 131 4.10 -2.83 19.10
N LEU A 132 2.85 -3.29 19.36
CA LEU A 132 2.46 -4.69 19.12
C LEU A 132 2.57 -5.10 17.65
N TYR A 133 2.50 -4.15 16.71
CA TYR A 133 2.69 -4.44 15.30
C TYR A 133 4.11 -4.92 14.97
N PHE A 134 5.10 -4.57 15.80
CA PHE A 134 6.50 -4.95 15.63
C PHE A 134 6.90 -6.16 16.48
N LEU A 135 5.98 -6.69 17.29
CA LEU A 135 6.23 -7.86 18.12
C LEU A 135 6.69 -9.10 17.32
N PRO A 136 6.11 -9.41 16.13
CA PRO A 136 6.61 -10.53 15.33
C PRO A 136 8.07 -10.37 14.89
N ALA A 137 8.50 -9.14 14.55
CA ALA A 137 9.90 -8.86 14.20
C ALA A 137 10.83 -9.02 15.43
N ALA A 138 10.37 -8.61 16.61
CA ALA A 138 11.13 -8.83 17.85
C ALA A 138 11.27 -10.32 18.20
N LEU A 139 10.21 -11.11 17.99
CA LEU A 139 10.26 -12.56 18.18
C LEU A 139 11.18 -13.23 17.16
N GLN A 140 11.19 -12.77 15.89
CA GLN A 140 12.16 -13.23 14.91
C GLN A 140 13.61 -12.94 15.35
N LEU A 141 13.87 -11.74 15.86
CA LEU A 141 15.20 -11.40 16.38
C LEU A 141 15.63 -12.35 17.50
N LEU A 142 14.74 -12.66 18.44
CA LEU A 142 15.02 -13.62 19.51
C LEU A 142 15.29 -15.03 18.94
N ALA A 143 14.53 -15.46 17.93
CA ALA A 143 14.73 -16.76 17.28
C ALA A 143 16.06 -16.84 16.50
N TYR A 144 16.50 -15.72 15.91
CA TYR A 144 17.77 -15.65 15.16
C TYR A 144 18.98 -15.35 16.03
N LEU A 145 18.78 -14.83 17.24
CA LEU A 145 19.87 -14.43 18.16
C LEU A 145 20.91 -15.54 18.40
N PRO A 146 20.55 -16.81 18.65
CA PRO A 146 21.53 -17.87 18.82
C PRO A 146 22.44 -18.04 17.60
N TYR A 147 21.91 -17.83 16.39
CA TYR A 147 22.66 -17.99 15.13
C TYR A 147 23.54 -16.77 14.82
N PHE A 148 23.17 -15.58 15.26
CA PHE A 148 24.02 -14.38 15.17
C PHE A 148 25.25 -14.45 16.13
N LEU A 149 25.14 -15.21 17.20
CA LEU A 149 26.22 -15.38 18.19
C LEU A 149 27.19 -16.51 17.84
N LEU A 150 26.92 -17.31 16.80
CA LEU A 150 27.81 -18.36 16.33
C LEU A 150 29.04 -17.76 15.64
N ASP A 151 30.17 -18.48 15.72
CA ASP A 151 31.30 -18.20 14.86
C ASP A 151 30.94 -18.42 13.38
N SER A 152 31.56 -17.64 12.46
CA SER A 152 31.25 -17.69 11.04
C SER A 152 31.42 -19.09 10.44
N TYR A 153 32.46 -19.81 10.86
CA TYR A 153 32.70 -21.19 10.41
C TYR A 153 31.61 -22.16 10.90
N GLU A 154 31.24 -22.08 12.16
CA GLU A 154 30.19 -22.93 12.72
C GLU A 154 28.84 -22.65 12.10
N PHE A 155 28.50 -21.39 11.85
CA PHE A 155 27.26 -21.02 11.18
C PHE A 155 27.23 -21.56 9.74
N GLN A 156 28.31 -21.42 8.96
CA GLN A 156 28.41 -21.99 7.61
C GLN A 156 28.27 -23.52 7.63
N LEU A 157 28.92 -24.20 8.58
CA LEU A 157 28.82 -25.65 8.72
C LEU A 157 27.37 -26.08 8.95
N ARG A 158 26.64 -25.41 9.83
CA ARG A 158 25.22 -25.66 10.10
C ARG A 158 24.33 -25.37 8.90
N LEU A 159 24.63 -24.33 8.13
CA LEU A 159 23.91 -23.97 6.92
C LEU A 159 24.08 -25.04 5.83
N ILE A 160 25.33 -25.51 5.61
CA ILE A 160 25.68 -26.52 4.59
C ILE A 160 25.23 -27.92 5.01
N SER A 161 25.41 -28.27 6.29
CA SER A 161 24.97 -29.59 6.82
C SER A 161 23.46 -29.73 6.93
N HIS A 162 22.72 -28.67 6.59
CA HIS A 162 21.27 -28.65 6.71
C HIS A 162 20.77 -29.02 8.12
N GLU A 163 21.38 -28.44 9.14
CA GLU A 163 20.98 -28.68 10.52
C GLU A 163 19.47 -28.49 10.71
N THR A 164 18.83 -29.49 11.33
CA THR A 164 17.37 -29.49 11.49
C THR A 164 16.87 -28.30 12.30
N GLY A 165 17.64 -27.81 13.28
CA GLY A 165 17.29 -26.68 14.12
C GLY A 165 17.20 -25.36 13.33
N LEU A 166 18.26 -25.01 12.56
CA LEU A 166 18.29 -23.81 11.75
C LEU A 166 17.21 -23.84 10.68
N ARG A 167 17.04 -24.98 9.99
CA ARG A 167 15.98 -25.16 8.98
C ARG A 167 14.59 -24.97 9.57
N ALA A 168 14.31 -25.57 10.71
CA ALA A 168 13.03 -25.42 11.39
C ALA A 168 12.74 -23.96 11.73
N VAL A 169 13.71 -23.22 12.27
CA VAL A 169 13.57 -21.81 12.57
C VAL A 169 13.28 -20.98 11.30
N LEU A 170 14.03 -21.19 10.21
CA LEU A 170 13.81 -20.49 8.95
C LEU A 170 12.45 -20.80 8.32
N LEU A 171 12.01 -22.07 8.36
CA LEU A 171 10.70 -22.48 7.84
C LEU A 171 9.56 -21.91 8.69
N VAL A 172 9.64 -22.02 10.01
CA VAL A 172 8.58 -21.53 10.90
C VAL A 172 8.46 -20.01 10.82
N THR A 173 9.57 -19.30 10.89
CA THR A 173 9.57 -17.82 10.78
C THR A 173 9.05 -17.37 9.41
N GLY A 174 9.46 -18.03 8.33
CA GLY A 174 8.98 -17.74 6.97
C GLY A 174 7.48 -18.01 6.81
N LEU A 175 6.95 -19.12 7.35
CA LEU A 175 5.51 -19.41 7.32
C LEU A 175 4.71 -18.37 8.12
N VAL A 176 5.17 -18.04 9.34
CA VAL A 176 4.52 -17.02 10.17
C VAL A 176 4.56 -15.66 9.47
N ALA A 177 5.68 -15.30 8.84
CA ALA A 177 5.79 -14.06 8.07
C ALA A 177 4.83 -14.03 6.88
N LEU A 178 4.67 -15.14 6.16
CA LEU A 178 3.70 -15.25 5.07
C LEU A 178 2.27 -15.01 5.55
N LEU A 179 1.87 -15.65 6.65
CA LEU A 179 0.53 -15.49 7.23
C LEU A 179 0.28 -14.06 7.74
N VAL A 180 1.28 -13.47 8.40
CA VAL A 180 1.21 -12.09 8.89
C VAL A 180 1.07 -11.11 7.73
N ASN A 181 1.85 -11.27 6.66
CA ASN A 181 1.75 -10.39 5.49
C ASN A 181 0.41 -10.56 4.76
N ALA A 182 -0.11 -11.79 4.65
CA ALA A 182 -1.45 -12.03 4.09
C ALA A 182 -2.54 -11.34 4.93
N ALA A 183 -2.45 -11.38 6.26
CA ALA A 183 -3.37 -10.69 7.16
C ALA A 183 -3.29 -9.16 6.98
N TYR A 184 -2.08 -8.57 6.89
CA TYR A 184 -1.91 -7.14 6.62
C TYR A 184 -2.41 -6.75 5.23
N TRP A 185 -2.21 -7.59 4.22
CA TRP A 185 -2.76 -7.35 2.88
C TRP A 185 -4.28 -7.26 2.90
N VAL A 186 -4.96 -8.20 3.57
CA VAL A 186 -6.42 -8.17 3.76
C VAL A 186 -6.84 -6.91 4.53
N ALA A 187 -6.12 -6.56 5.61
CA ALA A 187 -6.39 -5.37 6.41
C ALA A 187 -6.27 -4.08 5.56
N CYS A 188 -5.20 -3.93 4.78
CA CYS A 188 -5.00 -2.81 3.86
C CYS A 188 -6.14 -2.71 2.84
N ARG A 189 -6.54 -3.83 2.24
CA ARG A 189 -7.65 -3.88 1.29
C ARG A 189 -8.99 -3.47 1.93
N ARG A 190 -9.25 -3.90 3.18
CA ARG A 190 -10.45 -3.49 3.94
C ARG A 190 -10.45 -1.98 4.22
N VAL A 191 -9.30 -1.44 4.64
CA VAL A 191 -9.14 0.00 4.93
C VAL A 191 -9.38 0.84 3.68
N ILE A 192 -8.81 0.46 2.53
CA ILE A 192 -9.00 1.19 1.27
C ILE A 192 -10.47 1.12 0.82
N ARG A 193 -11.12 -0.04 0.94
CA ARG A 193 -12.55 -0.19 0.60
C ARG A 193 -13.44 0.66 1.49
N ALA A 194 -13.23 0.61 2.80
CA ALA A 194 -13.99 1.42 3.76
C ALA A 194 -13.84 2.92 3.46
N TYR A 195 -12.61 3.37 3.18
CA TYR A 195 -12.36 4.75 2.78
C TYR A 195 -13.10 5.13 1.50
N THR A 196 -13.03 4.30 0.45
CA THR A 196 -13.71 4.58 -0.83
C THR A 196 -15.21 4.73 -0.62
N GLN A 197 -15.82 3.85 0.17
CA GLN A 197 -17.27 3.93 0.48
C GLN A 197 -17.62 5.21 1.25
N GLN A 198 -16.85 5.53 2.28
CA GLN A 198 -17.06 6.73 3.09
C GLN A 198 -16.82 8.02 2.30
N TYR A 199 -15.81 8.01 1.43
CA TYR A 199 -15.47 9.14 0.58
C TYR A 199 -16.55 9.40 -0.48
N GLU A 200 -17.03 8.37 -1.16
CA GLU A 200 -18.12 8.46 -2.15
C GLU A 200 -19.44 8.94 -1.51
N ALA A 201 -19.61 8.77 -0.19
CA ALA A 201 -20.74 9.28 0.54
C ALA A 201 -20.64 10.77 0.92
N SER A 202 -19.46 11.40 0.80
CA SER A 202 -19.23 12.76 1.33
C SER A 202 -18.70 13.77 0.31
N VAL A 203 -18.16 13.34 -0.83
CA VAL A 203 -17.56 14.24 -1.83
C VAL A 203 -17.98 13.87 -3.25
N SER A 204 -18.04 14.89 -4.11
CA SER A 204 -18.51 14.78 -5.50
C SER A 204 -17.41 14.54 -6.53
N TYR A 205 -16.16 14.40 -6.12
CA TYR A 205 -15.04 14.19 -7.02
C TYR A 205 -14.30 12.89 -6.73
N ALA A 206 -13.82 12.23 -7.80
CA ALA A 206 -13.12 10.97 -7.66
C ALA A 206 -11.67 11.18 -7.22
N GLN A 207 -11.27 10.50 -6.16
CA GLN A 207 -9.88 10.46 -5.75
C GLN A 207 -9.17 9.27 -6.39
N ASN A 208 -7.98 9.51 -6.96
CA ASN A 208 -7.25 8.45 -7.65
C ASN A 208 -6.45 7.58 -6.65
N LEU A 209 -7.06 6.50 -6.16
CA LEU A 209 -6.40 5.51 -5.29
C LEU A 209 -5.77 4.33 -6.07
N ARG A 210 -5.68 4.44 -7.41
CA ARG A 210 -5.17 3.33 -8.25
C ARG A 210 -3.76 2.88 -7.84
N TYR A 211 -2.91 3.84 -7.44
CA TYR A 211 -1.54 3.49 -7.04
C TYR A 211 -1.51 2.56 -5.82
N LEU A 212 -2.38 2.76 -4.82
CA LEU A 212 -2.48 1.85 -3.67
C LEU A 212 -2.93 0.46 -4.09
N SER A 213 -3.90 0.38 -5.02
CA SER A 213 -4.35 -0.90 -5.58
C SER A 213 -3.24 -1.59 -6.36
N THR A 214 -2.41 -0.85 -7.10
CA THR A 214 -1.26 -1.41 -7.84
C THR A 214 -0.20 -1.92 -6.87
N VAL A 215 0.14 -1.16 -5.80
CA VAL A 215 1.07 -1.62 -4.76
C VAL A 215 0.56 -2.90 -4.10
N LEU A 216 -0.73 -2.97 -3.75
CA LEU A 216 -1.35 -4.20 -3.22
C LEU A 216 -1.33 -5.34 -4.24
N GLY A 217 -1.45 -5.05 -5.55
CA GLY A 217 -1.32 -6.03 -6.62
C GLY A 217 0.09 -6.64 -6.68
N ILE A 218 1.14 -5.80 -6.64
CA ILE A 218 2.53 -6.26 -6.59
C ILE A 218 2.76 -7.11 -5.34
N GLN A 219 2.28 -6.67 -4.19
CA GLN A 219 2.38 -7.45 -2.95
C GLN A 219 1.64 -8.78 -3.04
N ALA A 220 0.47 -8.84 -3.69
CA ALA A 220 -0.25 -10.10 -3.90
C ALA A 220 0.57 -11.08 -4.75
N VAL A 221 1.23 -10.61 -5.82
CA VAL A 221 2.14 -11.44 -6.62
C VAL A 221 3.27 -11.98 -5.76
N CYS A 222 3.90 -11.14 -4.93
CA CYS A 222 4.95 -11.60 -4.00
C CYS A 222 4.43 -12.68 -3.04
N LEU A 223 3.22 -12.50 -2.48
CA LEU A 223 2.62 -13.49 -1.58
C LEU A 223 2.30 -14.83 -2.29
N ILE A 224 1.84 -14.78 -3.54
CA ILE A 224 1.58 -15.97 -4.35
C ILE A 224 2.89 -16.71 -4.64
N LEU A 225 3.94 -16.01 -5.07
CA LEU A 225 5.26 -16.60 -5.31
C LEU A 225 5.82 -17.21 -4.02
N TRP A 226 5.66 -16.52 -2.90
CA TRP A 226 6.12 -17.02 -1.61
C TRP A 226 5.33 -18.25 -1.15
N SER A 227 4.00 -18.25 -1.31
CA SER A 227 3.17 -19.44 -1.03
C SER A 227 3.55 -20.63 -1.91
N PHE A 228 3.86 -20.37 -3.19
CA PHE A 228 4.35 -21.39 -4.11
C PHE A 228 5.70 -21.97 -3.66
N LEU A 229 6.63 -21.12 -3.22
CA LEU A 229 7.92 -21.55 -2.65
C LEU A 229 7.72 -22.49 -1.46
N PHE A 230 6.83 -22.10 -0.52
CA PHE A 230 6.51 -22.97 0.62
C PHE A 230 5.91 -24.30 0.19
N GLY A 231 5.00 -24.30 -0.79
CA GLY A 231 4.45 -25.51 -1.37
C GLY A 231 5.52 -26.42 -1.96
N LEU A 232 6.49 -25.86 -2.68
CA LEU A 232 7.63 -26.60 -3.22
C LEU A 232 8.49 -27.22 -2.12
N VAL A 233 8.80 -26.47 -1.07
CA VAL A 233 9.57 -26.95 0.09
C VAL A 233 8.84 -28.10 0.79
N LEU A 234 7.52 -28.04 0.92
CA LEU A 234 6.73 -29.14 1.50
C LEU A 234 6.74 -30.37 0.60
N VAL A 235 6.54 -30.19 -0.71
CA VAL A 235 6.55 -31.30 -1.69
C VAL A 235 7.92 -31.97 -1.78
N SER A 236 9.01 -31.23 -1.61
CA SER A 236 10.37 -31.77 -1.65
C SER A 236 10.64 -32.85 -0.63
N HIS A 237 9.93 -32.78 0.47
CA HIS A 237 10.04 -33.82 1.51
C HIS A 237 9.57 -35.18 1.04
N TRP A 238 8.73 -35.22 -0.01
CA TRP A 238 8.10 -36.41 -0.59
C TRP A 238 8.66 -36.77 -1.96
N ALA A 239 9.26 -35.83 -2.66
CA ALA A 239 9.74 -35.99 -4.03
C ALA A 239 11.27 -35.84 -4.09
N ALA A 240 11.94 -36.82 -4.74
CA ALA A 240 13.39 -36.90 -4.78
C ALA A 240 14.02 -35.91 -5.80
N PHE A 241 13.65 -34.60 -5.81
CA PHE A 241 14.36 -33.62 -6.66
C PHE A 241 15.02 -32.51 -5.85
N ASP A 242 16.03 -31.92 -6.47
CA ASP A 242 16.77 -30.81 -5.88
C ASP A 242 15.90 -29.54 -5.79
N VAL A 243 15.24 -29.42 -4.66
CA VAL A 243 14.37 -28.28 -4.34
C VAL A 243 15.16 -27.04 -4.00
N TYR A 244 16.41 -27.17 -3.57
CA TYR A 244 17.21 -26.03 -3.13
C TYR A 244 17.50 -25.05 -4.27
N THR A 245 17.87 -25.56 -5.43
CA THR A 245 18.09 -24.73 -6.63
C THR A 245 16.80 -24.04 -7.05
N LEU A 246 15.66 -24.74 -6.99
CA LEU A 246 14.36 -24.18 -7.32
C LEU A 246 13.90 -23.15 -6.28
N ALA A 247 14.10 -23.44 -4.99
CA ALA A 247 13.79 -22.52 -3.91
C ALA A 247 14.61 -21.22 -4.01
N ALA A 248 15.91 -21.31 -4.27
CA ALA A 248 16.78 -20.14 -4.46
C ALA A 248 16.32 -19.28 -5.64
N ARG A 249 15.95 -19.88 -6.77
CA ARG A 249 15.41 -19.15 -7.93
C ARG A 249 14.07 -18.49 -7.61
N THR A 250 13.19 -19.14 -6.90
CA THR A 250 11.89 -18.56 -6.51
C THR A 250 12.08 -17.41 -5.52
N GLN A 251 13.00 -17.56 -4.58
CA GLN A 251 13.37 -16.46 -3.65
C GLN A 251 13.89 -15.24 -4.42
N ALA A 252 14.74 -15.44 -5.41
CA ALA A 252 15.22 -14.36 -6.28
C ALA A 252 14.08 -13.67 -7.03
N LEU A 253 13.08 -14.40 -7.52
CA LEU A 253 11.89 -13.82 -8.15
C LEU A 253 11.06 -12.97 -7.17
N ILE A 254 10.94 -13.38 -5.91
CA ILE A 254 10.27 -12.60 -4.87
C ILE A 254 10.98 -11.27 -4.64
N TRP A 255 12.31 -11.28 -4.49
CA TRP A 255 13.10 -10.06 -4.35
C TRP A 255 12.99 -9.17 -5.58
N LEU A 256 13.03 -9.75 -6.79
CA LEU A 256 12.86 -9.00 -8.03
C LEU A 256 11.47 -8.34 -8.12
N ALA A 257 10.40 -9.08 -7.80
CA ALA A 257 9.05 -8.51 -7.76
C ALA A 257 8.94 -7.40 -6.71
N PHE A 258 9.51 -7.60 -5.52
CA PHE A 258 9.53 -6.60 -4.46
C PHE A 258 10.31 -5.34 -4.85
N SER A 259 11.42 -5.51 -5.57
CA SER A 259 12.26 -4.40 -6.06
C SER A 259 11.56 -3.50 -7.10
N THR A 260 10.43 -3.94 -7.68
CA THR A 260 9.63 -3.08 -8.59
C THR A 260 8.90 -1.96 -7.87
N LEU A 261 8.68 -2.06 -6.55
CA LEU A 261 7.92 -1.07 -5.78
C LEU A 261 8.54 0.34 -5.81
N PRO A 262 9.86 0.55 -5.58
CA PRO A 262 10.47 1.87 -5.70
C PRO A 262 10.34 2.48 -7.10
N TYR A 263 10.44 1.67 -8.16
CA TYR A 263 10.25 2.15 -9.54
C TYR A 263 8.84 2.66 -9.76
N PHE A 264 7.85 1.87 -9.35
CA PHE A 264 6.45 2.25 -9.47
C PHE A 264 6.13 3.51 -8.65
N LEU A 265 6.59 3.57 -7.39
CA LEU A 265 6.40 4.74 -6.54
C LEU A 265 7.11 5.99 -7.11
N GLY A 266 8.31 5.83 -7.66
CA GLY A 266 9.04 6.90 -8.34
C GLY A 266 8.26 7.46 -9.53
N TYR A 267 7.73 6.59 -10.38
CA TYR A 267 6.86 6.99 -11.48
C TYR A 267 5.64 7.79 -11.00
N VAL A 268 4.96 7.29 -9.97
CA VAL A 268 3.76 7.96 -9.41
C VAL A 268 4.11 9.33 -8.80
N VAL A 269 5.20 9.42 -8.04
CA VAL A 269 5.67 10.68 -7.42
C VAL A 269 5.94 11.75 -8.48
N LEU A 270 6.55 11.37 -9.60
CA LEU A 270 6.93 12.32 -10.67
C LEU A 270 5.73 12.73 -11.53
N HIS A 271 4.81 11.81 -11.85
CA HIS A 271 3.72 12.08 -12.80
C HIS A 271 2.42 12.52 -12.14
N GLN A 272 2.22 12.20 -10.86
CA GLN A 272 0.97 12.47 -10.15
C GLN A 272 1.23 12.94 -8.71
N PRO A 273 1.96 14.05 -8.49
CA PRO A 273 2.29 14.52 -7.16
C PRO A 273 1.04 14.86 -6.31
N GLU A 274 -0.08 15.16 -6.95
CA GLU A 274 -1.35 15.49 -6.28
C GLU A 274 -1.97 14.29 -5.54
N ILE A 275 -1.68 13.05 -5.95
CA ILE A 275 -2.19 11.85 -5.29
C ILE A 275 -1.76 11.78 -3.82
N PHE A 276 -0.60 12.33 -3.51
CA PHE A 276 -0.11 12.39 -2.14
C PHE A 276 -0.66 13.58 -1.34
N ARG A 277 -1.45 14.45 -1.97
CA ARG A 277 -2.20 15.55 -1.33
C ARG A 277 -3.64 15.13 -1.04
N LEU A 278 -3.86 13.90 -0.57
CA LEU A 278 -5.18 13.43 -0.23
C LEU A 278 -5.80 14.39 0.80
N VAL A 279 -6.92 15.00 0.42
CA VAL A 279 -7.73 15.75 1.37
C VAL A 279 -8.38 14.71 2.30
N PRO A 280 -8.28 14.89 3.63
CA PRO A 280 -8.95 13.99 4.55
C PRO A 280 -10.43 13.93 4.20
N ALA A 281 -11.02 12.73 4.23
CA ALA A 281 -12.47 12.64 4.23
C ALA A 281 -12.97 13.53 5.39
N PRO A 282 -13.92 14.44 5.16
CA PRO A 282 -14.50 15.20 6.26
C PRO A 282 -15.00 14.17 7.28
N VAL A 283 -14.42 14.22 8.47
CA VAL A 283 -14.86 13.36 9.57
C VAL A 283 -16.30 13.77 9.83
N ALA A 284 -17.26 12.99 9.30
CA ALA A 284 -18.61 13.05 9.80
C ALA A 284 -18.46 12.72 11.29
N SER A 285 -18.65 13.73 12.13
CA SER A 285 -18.65 13.57 13.57
C SER A 285 -19.66 12.47 13.87
N ILE A 286 -19.16 11.25 14.04
CA ILE A 286 -19.94 10.16 14.61
C ILE A 286 -20.31 10.68 15.98
N PRO A 287 -21.60 10.78 16.32
CA PRO A 287 -21.98 11.08 17.69
C PRO A 287 -21.35 9.98 18.53
N HIS A 288 -20.32 10.31 19.28
CA HIS A 288 -19.87 9.46 20.37
C HIS A 288 -21.10 9.30 21.25
N GLN A 289 -21.72 8.13 21.24
CA GLN A 289 -22.52 7.68 22.35
C GLN A 289 -21.53 7.55 23.51
N ALA A 290 -21.40 8.63 24.26
CA ALA A 290 -20.75 8.59 25.56
C ALA A 290 -21.51 7.57 26.40
N PRO A 291 -20.85 6.63 27.10
CA PRO A 291 -21.47 5.85 28.13
C PRO A 291 -22.01 6.86 29.17
N ALA A 292 -23.30 6.80 29.41
CA ALA A 292 -23.93 7.51 30.53
C ALA A 292 -23.40 6.89 31.82
N GLU A 293 -22.38 7.53 32.40
CA GLU A 293 -22.07 7.44 33.82
C GLU A 293 -20.94 8.42 34.15
N THR A 294 -21.30 9.35 34.97
CA THR A 294 -20.52 10.25 35.83
C THR A 294 -20.77 11.73 35.53
N ALA A 295 -21.99 12.19 35.77
CA ALA A 295 -22.25 13.60 36.00
C ALA A 295 -22.36 13.81 37.51
N ALA A 296 -21.31 14.34 38.13
CA ALA A 296 -21.41 15.05 39.39
C ALA A 296 -20.32 16.12 39.51
N LEU A 297 -20.80 17.34 39.72
CA LEU A 297 -20.09 18.50 40.30
C LEU A 297 -19.12 19.29 39.43
N SER A 298 -19.61 20.38 38.86
CA SER A 298 -19.12 21.76 39.13
C SER A 298 -19.96 22.79 38.35
N GLU A 299 -20.52 23.73 39.04
CA GLU A 299 -21.28 24.93 38.64
C GLU A 299 -20.35 26.07 38.17
N PRO A 300 -20.89 27.29 37.85
CA PRO A 300 -21.43 27.73 36.56
C PRO A 300 -20.69 28.97 36.01
N ALA A 301 -20.67 29.18 34.71
CA ALA A 301 -20.44 30.53 34.17
C ALA A 301 -21.07 30.73 32.77
N LEU A 302 -22.05 31.65 32.77
CA LEU A 302 -22.42 32.58 31.69
C LEU A 302 -22.79 32.06 30.29
N LEU A 303 -24.09 32.19 30.01
CA LEU A 303 -24.80 32.14 28.73
C LEU A 303 -24.12 32.97 27.62
N PRO A 304 -24.09 32.45 26.35
CA PRO A 304 -25.10 32.96 25.43
C PRO A 304 -25.70 31.93 24.44
N ALA A 305 -26.88 32.27 23.99
CA ALA A 305 -27.58 31.81 22.80
C ALA A 305 -28.01 30.32 22.75
N THR A 306 -29.26 30.11 23.07
CA THR A 306 -30.04 28.88 22.87
C THR A 306 -29.90 28.33 21.44
N PRO A 307 -29.45 27.07 21.25
CA PRO A 307 -29.71 26.36 20.02
C PRO A 307 -31.22 26.01 19.97
N ARG A 308 -31.91 26.46 18.91
CA ARG A 308 -33.27 25.99 18.63
C ARG A 308 -33.28 24.46 18.65
N PRO A 309 -34.20 23.79 19.35
CA PRO A 309 -34.30 22.35 19.37
C PRO A 309 -34.50 21.82 17.94
N ALA A 310 -33.61 20.97 17.49
CA ALA A 310 -33.75 20.22 16.24
C ALA A 310 -35.09 19.45 16.32
N ARG A 311 -36.01 19.71 15.39
CA ARG A 311 -37.24 18.96 15.21
C ARG A 311 -36.93 17.46 15.17
N PRO A 312 -37.71 16.62 15.88
CA PRO A 312 -37.49 15.18 15.87
C PRO A 312 -37.59 14.62 14.43
N LEU A 313 -36.61 13.86 14.01
CA LEU A 313 -36.45 13.24 12.67
C LEU A 313 -37.62 12.36 12.21
N LYS A 314 -38.59 12.06 13.09
CA LYS A 314 -39.74 11.21 12.78
C LYS A 314 -40.81 11.82 11.87
N MET A 315 -40.72 13.09 11.51
CA MET A 315 -41.68 13.80 10.63
C MET A 315 -40.99 14.49 9.44
N LEU A 316 -39.87 13.98 8.95
CA LEU A 316 -39.34 14.48 7.67
C LEU A 316 -40.23 13.91 6.55
N ASP A 317 -40.98 14.78 5.91
CA ASP A 317 -41.66 14.44 4.64
C ASP A 317 -40.55 14.26 3.57
N LEU A 318 -40.11 13.01 3.43
CA LEU A 318 -39.02 12.65 2.51
C LEU A 318 -39.27 13.17 1.09
N PRO A 319 -40.46 13.03 0.49
CA PRO A 319 -40.80 13.60 -0.79
C PRO A 319 -40.68 15.12 -0.87
N ALA A 320 -41.11 15.85 0.15
CA ALA A 320 -41.02 17.31 0.17
C ALA A 320 -39.57 17.79 0.19
N VAL A 321 -38.70 17.13 0.99
CA VAL A 321 -37.27 17.45 1.02
C VAL A 321 -36.58 17.07 -0.28
N GLN A 322 -36.95 15.93 -0.91
CA GLN A 322 -36.46 15.56 -2.22
C GLN A 322 -36.79 16.62 -3.29
N ALA A 323 -38.03 17.13 -3.31
CA ALA A 323 -38.44 18.21 -4.21
C ALA A 323 -37.61 19.47 -3.98
N THR A 324 -37.36 19.85 -2.72
CA THR A 324 -36.50 20.98 -2.35
C THR A 324 -35.08 20.81 -2.84
N VAL A 325 -34.48 19.62 -2.63
CA VAL A 325 -33.13 19.31 -3.10
C VAL A 325 -33.08 19.38 -4.64
N THR A 326 -34.02 18.77 -5.33
CA THR A 326 -34.11 18.79 -6.81
C THR A 326 -34.22 20.21 -7.36
N GLY A 327 -35.12 21.03 -6.78
CA GLY A 327 -35.28 22.43 -7.17
C GLY A 327 -34.00 23.24 -6.97
N PHE A 328 -33.31 23.07 -5.84
CA PHE A 328 -32.05 23.73 -5.55
C PHE A 328 -30.95 23.33 -6.55
N MET A 329 -30.84 22.02 -6.86
CA MET A 329 -29.89 21.50 -7.83
C MET A 329 -30.10 22.07 -9.24
N GLN A 330 -31.37 22.23 -9.68
CA GLN A 330 -31.72 22.77 -10.99
C GLN A 330 -31.50 24.29 -11.07
N GLN A 331 -31.86 25.02 -10.01
CA GLN A 331 -31.83 26.47 -9.98
C GLN A 331 -30.41 27.01 -9.79
N HIS A 332 -29.65 26.45 -8.83
CA HIS A 332 -28.34 26.99 -8.44
C HIS A 332 -27.16 26.24 -9.06
N LYS A 333 -27.40 25.05 -9.63
CA LYS A 333 -26.39 24.18 -10.28
C LYS A 333 -25.09 24.01 -9.44
N PRO A 334 -25.19 23.72 -8.13
CA PRO A 334 -24.02 23.62 -7.26
C PRO A 334 -23.04 22.53 -7.69
N TYR A 335 -23.51 21.52 -8.44
CA TYR A 335 -22.71 20.44 -8.99
C TYR A 335 -21.61 20.89 -9.97
N ARG A 336 -21.67 22.12 -10.50
CA ARG A 336 -20.61 22.72 -11.33
C ARG A 336 -19.34 23.02 -10.51
N ASN A 337 -19.45 23.15 -9.17
CA ASN A 337 -18.28 23.20 -8.33
C ASN A 337 -17.55 21.86 -8.33
N PRO A 338 -16.31 21.75 -8.88
CA PRO A 338 -15.58 20.49 -8.96
C PRO A 338 -15.20 19.89 -7.59
N SER A 339 -15.16 20.72 -6.55
CA SER A 339 -14.81 20.32 -5.17
C SER A 339 -16.01 20.25 -4.22
N LEU A 340 -17.26 20.26 -4.74
CA LEU A 340 -18.48 20.24 -3.94
C LEU A 340 -18.49 19.07 -2.94
N THR A 341 -18.75 19.40 -1.67
CA THR A 341 -18.92 18.44 -0.57
C THR A 341 -20.37 18.36 -0.13
N LEU A 342 -20.72 17.23 0.52
CA LEU A 342 -22.04 17.04 1.15
C LEU A 342 -22.35 18.14 2.18
N HIS A 343 -21.32 18.59 2.91
CA HIS A 343 -21.47 19.64 3.93
C HIS A 343 -21.81 21.00 3.30
N GLU A 344 -21.14 21.36 2.21
CA GLU A 344 -21.41 22.61 1.48
C GLU A 344 -22.81 22.62 0.88
N LEU A 345 -23.22 21.48 0.25
CA LEU A 345 -24.59 21.35 -0.28
C LEU A 345 -25.63 21.42 0.83
N ALA A 346 -25.39 20.76 1.96
CA ALA A 346 -26.27 20.80 3.12
C ALA A 346 -26.39 22.21 3.70
N THR A 347 -25.29 22.97 3.77
CA THR A 347 -25.28 24.37 4.19
C THR A 347 -26.11 25.23 3.24
N GLY A 348 -25.97 25.08 1.94
CA GLY A 348 -26.77 25.79 0.93
C GLY A 348 -28.27 25.49 1.03
N LEU A 349 -28.62 24.29 1.39
CA LEU A 349 -30.00 23.86 1.61
C LEU A 349 -30.54 24.16 3.02
N GLN A 350 -29.72 24.66 3.91
CA GLN A 350 -30.02 24.88 5.35
C GLN A 350 -30.48 23.60 6.05
N LEU A 351 -29.91 22.46 5.65
CA LEU A 351 -30.19 21.14 6.21
C LEU A 351 -28.96 20.63 6.99
N PRO A 352 -29.15 19.85 8.05
CA PRO A 352 -28.04 19.11 8.66
C PRO A 352 -27.45 18.10 7.67
N PRO A 353 -26.10 17.94 7.60
CA PRO A 353 -25.47 17.02 6.63
C PRO A 353 -25.96 15.57 6.72
N HIS A 354 -26.24 15.08 7.94
CA HIS A 354 -26.76 13.71 8.13
C HIS A 354 -28.19 13.53 7.59
N VAL A 355 -29.00 14.58 7.60
CA VAL A 355 -30.34 14.59 7.02
C VAL A 355 -30.25 14.55 5.50
N LEU A 356 -29.42 15.41 4.90
CA LEU A 356 -29.22 15.41 3.46
C LEU A 356 -28.63 14.07 2.97
N SER A 357 -27.67 13.49 3.69
CA SER A 357 -27.14 12.17 3.38
C SER A 357 -28.22 11.10 3.37
N LYS A 358 -29.11 11.11 4.36
CA LYS A 358 -30.23 10.19 4.44
C LYS A 358 -31.21 10.37 3.27
N VAL A 359 -31.55 11.60 2.93
CA VAL A 359 -32.41 11.92 1.78
C VAL A 359 -31.82 11.44 0.46
N ILE A 360 -30.52 11.63 0.26
CA ILE A 360 -29.82 11.17 -0.94
C ILE A 360 -29.81 9.64 -1.01
N ASN A 361 -29.46 8.97 0.08
CA ASN A 361 -29.35 7.51 0.10
C ASN A 361 -30.71 6.81 0.03
N GLU A 362 -31.68 7.24 0.83
CA GLU A 362 -32.99 6.58 0.93
C GLU A 362 -34.00 7.14 -0.08
N GLY A 363 -33.93 8.45 -0.38
CA GLY A 363 -34.84 9.11 -1.28
C GLY A 363 -34.48 8.93 -2.75
N PHE A 364 -33.21 9.14 -3.12
CA PHE A 364 -32.74 8.99 -4.49
C PHE A 364 -32.09 7.63 -4.75
N GLY A 365 -31.86 6.78 -3.74
CA GLY A 365 -31.22 5.47 -3.91
C GLY A 365 -29.77 5.51 -4.33
N GLN A 366 -29.08 6.63 -4.11
CA GLN A 366 -27.71 6.88 -4.57
C GLN A 366 -26.82 7.39 -3.44
N ASN A 367 -25.51 7.18 -3.52
CA ASN A 367 -24.56 7.90 -2.68
C ASN A 367 -24.38 9.34 -3.20
N PHE A 368 -23.78 10.22 -2.39
CA PHE A 368 -23.58 11.63 -2.74
C PHE A 368 -22.76 11.81 -4.02
N PHE A 369 -21.71 11.00 -4.20
CA PHE A 369 -20.86 11.04 -5.40
C PHE A 369 -21.67 10.73 -6.68
N ASP A 370 -22.45 9.67 -6.66
CA ASP A 370 -23.28 9.27 -7.80
C ASP A 370 -24.39 10.28 -8.07
N PHE A 371 -25.04 10.80 -7.02
CA PHE A 371 -26.06 11.81 -7.10
C PHE A 371 -25.57 13.09 -7.82
N ILE A 372 -24.42 13.62 -7.43
CA ILE A 372 -23.85 14.82 -8.06
C ILE A 372 -23.42 14.52 -9.51
N ASN A 373 -22.78 13.37 -9.74
CA ASN A 373 -22.33 13.01 -11.08
C ASN A 373 -23.48 12.74 -12.07
N ALA A 374 -24.66 12.30 -11.59
CA ALA A 374 -25.84 12.18 -12.43
C ALA A 374 -26.25 13.54 -13.03
N TYR A 375 -26.27 14.62 -12.22
CA TYR A 375 -26.53 15.98 -12.70
C TYR A 375 -25.45 16.47 -13.67
N ARG A 376 -24.19 16.24 -13.38
CA ARG A 376 -23.08 16.60 -14.29
C ARG A 376 -23.16 15.90 -15.61
N VAL A 377 -23.47 14.59 -15.62
CA VAL A 377 -23.65 13.81 -16.86
C VAL A 377 -24.87 14.29 -17.63
N ALA A 378 -25.97 14.58 -16.97
CA ALA A 378 -27.17 15.12 -17.63
C ALA A 378 -26.87 16.47 -18.33
N GLU A 379 -26.15 17.37 -17.64
CA GLU A 379 -25.82 18.68 -18.23
C GLU A 379 -24.79 18.55 -19.37
N VAL A 380 -23.77 17.70 -19.23
CA VAL A 380 -22.78 17.50 -20.31
C VAL A 380 -23.42 16.92 -21.57
N LYS A 381 -24.42 16.04 -21.42
CA LYS A 381 -25.21 15.54 -22.57
C LYS A 381 -25.94 16.67 -23.31
N GLN A 382 -26.54 17.62 -22.56
CA GLN A 382 -27.15 18.81 -23.14
C GLN A 382 -26.14 19.68 -23.88
N LEU A 383 -24.96 19.90 -23.28
CA LEU A 383 -23.87 20.65 -23.91
C LEU A 383 -23.37 19.96 -25.19
N MET A 384 -23.25 18.63 -25.19
CA MET A 384 -22.84 17.86 -26.37
C MET A 384 -23.82 17.96 -27.54
N GLY A 385 -25.11 18.13 -27.27
CA GLY A 385 -26.16 18.36 -28.30
C GLY A 385 -26.19 19.81 -28.84
N ALA A 386 -25.50 20.75 -28.20
CA ALA A 386 -25.50 22.14 -28.64
C ALA A 386 -24.60 22.34 -29.88
N PRO A 387 -24.98 23.24 -30.84
CA PRO A 387 -24.17 23.48 -32.04
C PRO A 387 -22.75 23.89 -31.79
N GLN A 388 -22.50 24.61 -30.67
CA GLN A 388 -21.18 25.08 -30.26
C GLN A 388 -20.28 23.95 -29.71
N ALA A 389 -20.84 22.80 -29.35
CA ALA A 389 -20.07 21.67 -28.83
C ALA A 389 -18.92 21.20 -29.75
N ARG A 390 -19.06 21.49 -31.05
CA ARG A 390 -18.05 21.14 -32.07
C ARG A 390 -16.74 21.90 -31.92
N GLN A 391 -16.74 23.03 -31.19
CA GLN A 391 -15.58 23.90 -30.98
C GLN A 391 -14.79 23.51 -29.72
N TYR A 392 -15.36 22.66 -28.86
CA TYR A 392 -14.76 22.27 -27.59
C TYR A 392 -14.33 20.80 -27.58
N THR A 393 -13.33 20.50 -26.76
CA THR A 393 -12.99 19.12 -26.47
C THR A 393 -13.98 18.51 -25.47
N LEU A 394 -14.18 17.20 -25.52
CA LEU A 394 -15.02 16.50 -24.55
C LEU A 394 -14.57 16.75 -23.10
N LEU A 395 -13.26 16.96 -22.89
CA LEU A 395 -12.72 17.28 -21.57
C LEU A 395 -13.12 18.70 -21.14
N ALA A 396 -13.05 19.68 -22.02
CA ALA A 396 -13.46 21.06 -21.71
C ALA A 396 -14.95 21.12 -21.33
N LEU A 397 -15.83 20.41 -22.06
CA LEU A 397 -17.25 20.30 -21.71
C LEU A 397 -17.46 19.62 -20.33
N ALA A 398 -16.64 18.61 -20.01
CA ALA A 398 -16.71 17.95 -18.72
C ALA A 398 -16.23 18.86 -17.57
N GLU A 399 -15.17 19.64 -17.78
CA GLU A 399 -14.65 20.60 -16.80
C GLU A 399 -15.66 21.72 -16.52
N GLU A 400 -16.37 22.19 -17.54
CA GLU A 400 -17.41 23.21 -17.41
C GLU A 400 -18.56 22.80 -16.48
N VAL A 401 -18.92 21.51 -16.48
CA VAL A 401 -19.96 20.98 -15.59
C VAL A 401 -19.43 20.49 -14.24
N GLY A 402 -18.14 20.67 -13.98
CA GLY A 402 -17.52 20.40 -12.66
C GLY A 402 -16.80 19.08 -12.53
N PHE A 403 -16.48 18.36 -13.62
CA PHE A 403 -15.54 17.24 -13.54
C PHE A 403 -14.10 17.75 -13.43
N ASN A 404 -13.34 17.22 -12.46
CA ASN A 404 -11.95 17.59 -12.23
C ASN A 404 -10.92 16.67 -12.90
N SER A 405 -11.38 15.63 -13.62
CA SER A 405 -10.48 14.74 -14.37
C SER A 405 -11.21 13.96 -15.46
N LYS A 406 -10.49 13.70 -16.55
CA LYS A 406 -10.98 12.86 -17.68
C LYS A 406 -11.40 11.46 -17.21
N THR A 407 -10.68 10.89 -16.23
CA THR A 407 -11.00 9.55 -15.72
C THR A 407 -12.30 9.53 -14.94
N ALA A 408 -12.54 10.55 -14.08
CA ALA A 408 -13.80 10.69 -13.34
C ALA A 408 -14.98 10.87 -14.30
N PHE A 409 -14.84 11.73 -15.29
CA PHE A 409 -15.83 11.96 -16.34
C PHE A 409 -16.18 10.67 -17.09
N ASN A 410 -15.18 9.98 -17.67
CA ASN A 410 -15.42 8.77 -18.43
C ASN A 410 -16.11 7.68 -17.60
N ARG A 411 -15.70 7.52 -16.34
CA ARG A 411 -16.30 6.53 -15.43
C ARG A 411 -17.76 6.88 -15.11
N ALA A 412 -18.02 8.14 -14.74
CA ALA A 412 -19.37 8.59 -14.42
C ALA A 412 -20.29 8.52 -15.64
N PHE A 413 -19.81 9.00 -16.79
CA PHE A 413 -20.58 8.99 -18.04
C PHE A 413 -20.96 7.56 -18.44
N LYS A 414 -20.01 6.62 -18.47
CA LYS A 414 -20.28 5.22 -18.80
C LYS A 414 -21.24 4.56 -17.78
N LYS A 415 -21.13 4.92 -16.47
CA LYS A 415 -22.03 4.40 -15.44
C LYS A 415 -23.48 4.83 -15.65
N HIS A 416 -23.72 6.06 -16.13
CA HIS A 416 -25.06 6.63 -16.27
C HIS A 416 -25.65 6.49 -17.67
N THR A 417 -24.85 6.13 -18.69
CA THR A 417 -25.29 6.04 -20.09
C THR A 417 -24.99 4.71 -20.77
N ASP A 418 -24.25 3.82 -20.08
CA ASP A 418 -23.67 2.55 -20.58
C ASP A 418 -22.74 2.71 -21.80
N GLN A 419 -22.48 3.94 -22.24
CA GLN A 419 -21.62 4.30 -23.36
C GLN A 419 -20.44 5.16 -22.92
N THR A 420 -19.36 5.16 -23.68
CA THR A 420 -18.29 6.13 -23.46
C THR A 420 -18.71 7.52 -23.98
N PRO A 421 -18.17 8.63 -23.42
CA PRO A 421 -18.46 9.97 -23.93
C PRO A 421 -18.20 10.14 -25.42
N ARG A 422 -17.18 9.45 -25.94
CA ARG A 422 -16.80 9.51 -27.35
C ARG A 422 -17.83 8.79 -28.24
N GLU A 423 -18.26 7.61 -27.86
CA GLU A 423 -19.31 6.86 -28.58
C GLU A 423 -20.60 7.64 -28.61
N TYR A 424 -21.05 8.18 -27.50
CA TYR A 424 -22.26 8.98 -27.38
C TYR A 424 -22.18 10.24 -28.26
N PHE A 425 -21.05 10.96 -28.22
CA PHE A 425 -20.85 12.17 -29.02
C PHE A 425 -20.75 11.89 -30.52
N SER A 426 -20.25 10.74 -30.94
CA SER A 426 -20.22 10.31 -32.32
C SER A 426 -21.63 9.99 -32.84
N GLY A 427 -22.45 9.32 -32.02
CA GLY A 427 -23.85 9.01 -32.38
C GLY A 427 -24.72 10.26 -32.61
N ILE A 428 -24.56 11.30 -31.78
CA ILE A 428 -25.27 12.59 -31.99
C ILE A 428 -24.82 13.30 -33.28
N ARG A 429 -23.65 13.01 -33.82
CA ARG A 429 -23.15 13.64 -35.04
C ARG A 429 -23.66 12.97 -36.31
N GLU A 430 -24.14 11.76 -36.23
CA GLU A 430 -24.66 10.96 -37.33
C GLU A 430 -26.19 11.14 -37.51
N GLU A 431 -26.88 11.64 -36.46
CA GLU A 431 -28.27 12.12 -36.51
C GLU A 431 -28.35 13.60 -36.91
#